data_633be820e6eb429d34deb6fdea3b308f
#
_entry.id   633be820e6eb429d34deb6fdea3b308f
#
_cell.length_a   1.000
_cell.length_b   1.000
_cell.length_c   1.000
_cell.angle_alpha   90.00
_cell.angle_beta   90.00
_cell.angle_gamma   90.00
#
_symmetry.space_group_name_H-M   'P 1'
#
loop_
_entity.id
_entity.type
_entity.pdbx_description
1 polymer ?
#
loop_
_entity_poly.entity_id
_entity_poly.type
_entity_poly.pdbx_seq_one_letter_code
_entity_poly.pdbx_strand_id
1 'polypeptide(L)'
;MEYNFREIEKKWHEYWIANKVYKVEKNADKPKYYVLDMFPYPSGAGLHVGHPLGYIASDIYSRYKRLQGFNVLHPMGYDAYGLPAEQYAIQTGQHPEVTTKKNIARYREQMDKIGFSYDWNREIRTCDPEYYKWTQWAFIQMFNSYYCNDKKQARPISELVAAFEQSGTEGLNVACSEELHFTAGEWKAKNDKEKQEILLNYRIAYRGETMVNWCAALGTVLANDEVVNGVSERGGYPVEQKIMRQWCLRVSAYAQRLLDGLETIDWTDSLKETQRNWIGRSEGAEIQFKVKDSDLEFTIFTTRADTMFGVTFMVLAPESELVAQLTTPEQKQEVDAYLDRTKKRTERERIADRSVTGVFSGSYAINPFTGDAVPVWISDYVLAGYGTGAIMAVPAHDSRDYAFAKHFNLPIVPLIEGCDVSKESFDAKEGIVCN
;
A
#
# COMPACT_ATOMS: atom_id res chain seq x y z
N MET A 1 -22.42 12.20 -54.86
CA MET A 1 -22.56 11.02 -53.96
C MET A 1 -22.38 11.53 -52.55
N GLU A 2 -23.41 11.45 -51.74
CA GLU A 2 -23.32 11.88 -50.34
C GLU A 2 -22.50 10.85 -49.55
N TYR A 3 -21.53 11.30 -48.76
CA TYR A 3 -20.68 10.41 -47.97
C TYR A 3 -21.47 9.89 -46.75
N ASN A 4 -22.02 8.66 -46.85
CA ASN A 4 -22.77 8.03 -45.78
C ASN A 4 -21.83 7.27 -44.84
N PHE A 5 -21.22 7.97 -43.90
CA PHE A 5 -20.27 7.36 -42.93
C PHE A 5 -20.92 6.27 -42.09
N ARG A 6 -22.19 6.38 -41.73
CA ARG A 6 -22.86 5.37 -40.86
C ARG A 6 -22.98 4.01 -41.55
N GLU A 7 -23.29 3.96 -42.86
CA GLU A 7 -23.31 2.70 -43.60
C GLU A 7 -21.92 2.12 -43.80
N ILE A 8 -20.93 2.96 -44.04
CA ILE A 8 -19.53 2.58 -44.23
C ILE A 8 -18.97 2.01 -42.94
N GLU A 9 -19.16 2.67 -41.80
CA GLU A 9 -18.73 2.19 -40.48
C GLU A 9 -19.38 0.86 -40.13
N LYS A 10 -20.71 0.75 -40.27
CA LYS A 10 -21.44 -0.49 -40.00
C LYS A 10 -20.88 -1.66 -40.82
N LYS A 11 -20.72 -1.45 -42.15
CA LYS A 11 -20.17 -2.45 -43.06
C LYS A 11 -18.80 -2.95 -42.62
N TRP A 12 -17.89 -2.04 -42.24
CA TRP A 12 -16.52 -2.43 -41.90
C TRP A 12 -16.43 -3.03 -40.52
N HIS A 13 -17.18 -2.57 -39.51
CA HIS A 13 -17.25 -3.19 -38.21
C HIS A 13 -17.76 -4.64 -38.30
N GLU A 14 -18.85 -4.86 -39.02
CA GLU A 14 -19.38 -6.23 -39.26
C GLU A 14 -18.34 -7.12 -39.97
N TYR A 15 -17.64 -6.56 -40.98
CA TYR A 15 -16.59 -7.28 -41.67
C TYR A 15 -15.43 -7.67 -40.77
N TRP A 16 -14.93 -6.76 -39.94
CA TRP A 16 -13.81 -7.02 -39.02
C TRP A 16 -14.15 -8.09 -38.01
N ILE A 17 -15.34 -8.06 -37.44
CA ILE A 17 -15.81 -9.05 -36.47
C ILE A 17 -15.98 -10.43 -37.15
N ALA A 18 -16.69 -10.49 -38.26
CA ALA A 18 -16.98 -11.75 -38.97
C ALA A 18 -15.70 -12.45 -39.47
N ASN A 19 -14.74 -11.67 -39.95
CA ASN A 19 -13.47 -12.20 -40.49
C ASN A 19 -12.35 -12.27 -39.46
N LYS A 20 -12.61 -11.89 -38.19
CA LYS A 20 -11.61 -11.90 -37.12
C LYS A 20 -10.29 -11.21 -37.50
N VAL A 21 -10.39 -10.03 -38.14
CA VAL A 21 -9.26 -9.34 -38.78
C VAL A 21 -8.12 -9.06 -37.81
N TYR A 22 -8.43 -8.88 -36.53
CA TYR A 22 -7.44 -8.54 -35.50
C TYR A 22 -6.95 -9.76 -34.70
N LYS A 23 -7.38 -10.98 -35.08
CA LYS A 23 -6.92 -12.21 -34.47
C LYS A 23 -5.41 -12.39 -34.66
N VAL A 24 -4.69 -12.62 -33.58
CA VAL A 24 -3.26 -12.91 -33.57
C VAL A 24 -3.02 -14.41 -33.62
N GLU A 25 -2.20 -14.83 -34.57
CA GLU A 25 -1.68 -16.19 -34.64
C GLU A 25 -0.18 -16.20 -34.28
N LYS A 26 0.31 -17.36 -33.81
CA LYS A 26 1.75 -17.54 -33.58
C LYS A 26 2.46 -17.49 -34.94
N ASN A 27 3.20 -16.45 -35.16
CA ASN A 27 4.01 -16.28 -36.37
C ASN A 27 5.44 -15.89 -35.98
N ALA A 28 6.41 -16.74 -36.30
CA ALA A 28 7.82 -16.51 -35.99
C ALA A 28 8.49 -15.49 -36.94
N ASP A 29 7.94 -15.30 -38.15
CA ASP A 29 8.54 -14.48 -39.21
C ASP A 29 8.25 -13.00 -39.05
N LYS A 30 7.28 -12.62 -38.22
CA LYS A 30 6.91 -11.23 -37.94
C LYS A 30 7.41 -10.78 -36.57
N PRO A 31 7.97 -9.57 -36.45
CA PRO A 31 8.31 -9.00 -35.16
C PRO A 31 7.05 -8.87 -34.31
N LYS A 32 7.16 -9.26 -33.02
CA LYS A 32 6.03 -9.23 -32.09
C LYS A 32 5.87 -7.86 -31.48
N TYR A 33 4.64 -7.46 -31.29
CA TYR A 33 4.30 -6.28 -30.51
C TYR A 33 3.12 -6.54 -29.59
N TYR A 34 3.20 -6.09 -28.34
CA TYR A 34 2.16 -6.27 -27.34
C TYR A 34 1.66 -4.92 -26.88
N VAL A 35 0.36 -4.68 -27.00
CA VAL A 35 -0.32 -3.48 -26.49
C VAL A 35 -1.34 -3.93 -25.45
N LEU A 36 -1.22 -3.40 -24.24
CA LEU A 36 -2.06 -3.75 -23.12
C LEU A 36 -2.84 -2.53 -22.64
N ASP A 37 -4.16 -2.67 -22.58
CA ASP A 37 -5.06 -1.72 -21.93
C ASP A 37 -5.43 -2.21 -20.52
N MET A 38 -5.79 -1.27 -19.65
CA MET A 38 -6.42 -1.59 -18.37
C MET A 38 -7.85 -2.09 -18.62
N PHE A 39 -8.15 -3.30 -18.16
CA PHE A 39 -9.47 -3.88 -18.31
C PHE A 39 -10.51 -3.11 -17.49
N PRO A 40 -11.69 -2.80 -18.06
CA PRO A 40 -12.72 -2.10 -17.34
C PRO A 40 -13.38 -3.00 -16.29
N TYR A 41 -13.84 -2.38 -15.20
CA TYR A 41 -14.78 -3.03 -14.29
C TYR A 41 -16.19 -2.99 -14.89
N PRO A 42 -16.87 -4.13 -15.10
CA PRO A 42 -18.24 -4.14 -15.63
C PRO A 42 -19.27 -3.82 -14.53
N SER A 43 -19.04 -2.74 -13.79
CA SER A 43 -19.83 -2.32 -12.63
C SER A 43 -21.05 -1.46 -12.98
N GLY A 44 -21.11 -0.93 -14.20
CA GLY A 44 -22.18 -0.06 -14.67
C GLY A 44 -22.88 -0.59 -15.90
N ALA A 45 -23.98 0.07 -16.30
CA ALA A 45 -24.79 -0.30 -17.46
C ALA A 45 -24.13 0.03 -18.82
N GLY A 46 -22.88 0.45 -18.82
CA GLY A 46 -22.10 0.77 -20.03
C GLY A 46 -20.82 1.51 -19.71
N LEU A 47 -19.99 1.72 -20.76
CA LEU A 47 -18.75 2.48 -20.67
C LEU A 47 -19.06 3.96 -20.35
N HIS A 48 -18.27 4.57 -19.50
CA HIS A 48 -18.22 6.02 -19.34
C HIS A 48 -17.11 6.61 -20.23
N VAL A 49 -17.12 7.93 -20.46
CA VAL A 49 -16.20 8.62 -21.39
C VAL A 49 -14.70 8.45 -21.04
N GLY A 50 -14.38 8.17 -19.79
CA GLY A 50 -13.00 7.89 -19.36
C GLY A 50 -12.42 6.59 -19.94
N HIS A 51 -13.23 5.56 -20.21
CA HIS A 51 -12.75 4.32 -20.80
C HIS A 51 -12.17 4.49 -22.20
N PRO A 52 -12.91 5.10 -23.17
CA PRO A 52 -12.38 5.32 -24.51
C PRO A 52 -11.13 6.20 -24.54
N LEU A 53 -10.94 7.09 -23.58
CA LEU A 53 -9.80 8.01 -23.57
C LEU A 53 -8.45 7.28 -23.65
N GLY A 54 -8.26 6.24 -22.84
CA GLY A 54 -7.08 5.39 -22.91
C GLY A 54 -7.07 4.46 -24.11
N TYR A 55 -8.22 3.84 -24.40
CA TYR A 55 -8.35 2.80 -25.43
C TYR A 55 -8.15 3.33 -26.86
N ILE A 56 -8.53 4.59 -27.12
CA ILE A 56 -8.31 5.21 -28.44
C ILE A 56 -6.82 5.36 -28.72
N ALA A 57 -6.02 5.79 -27.75
CA ALA A 57 -4.59 5.98 -27.94
C ALA A 57 -3.87 4.64 -28.23
N SER A 58 -4.15 3.61 -27.46
CA SER A 58 -3.59 2.26 -27.66
C SER A 58 -4.08 1.60 -28.95
N ASP A 59 -5.34 1.83 -29.35
CA ASP A 59 -5.87 1.32 -30.60
C ASP A 59 -5.20 1.95 -31.82
N ILE A 60 -5.02 3.27 -31.82
CA ILE A 60 -4.29 3.99 -32.89
C ILE A 60 -2.88 3.42 -33.02
N TYR A 61 -2.20 3.24 -31.88
CA TYR A 61 -0.84 2.72 -31.87
C TYR A 61 -0.76 1.25 -32.33
N SER A 62 -1.72 0.42 -31.93
CA SER A 62 -1.86 -0.96 -32.40
C SER A 62 -2.02 -1.04 -33.92
N ARG A 63 -2.88 -0.19 -34.49
CA ARG A 63 -3.08 -0.11 -35.95
C ARG A 63 -1.82 0.34 -36.66
N TYR A 64 -1.15 1.36 -36.14
CA TYR A 64 0.12 1.82 -36.68
C TYR A 64 1.17 0.71 -36.72
N LYS A 65 1.34 -0.05 -35.64
CA LYS A 65 2.27 -1.18 -35.60
C LYS A 65 1.89 -2.31 -36.58
N ARG A 66 0.60 -2.59 -36.76
CA ARG A 66 0.16 -3.56 -37.76
C ARG A 66 0.52 -3.11 -39.19
N LEU A 67 0.34 -1.82 -39.50
CA LEU A 67 0.72 -1.25 -40.79
C LEU A 67 2.24 -1.31 -41.04
N GLN A 68 3.05 -1.31 -39.97
CA GLN A 68 4.50 -1.52 -40.04
C GLN A 68 4.91 -3.01 -40.19
N GLY A 69 3.94 -3.93 -40.26
CA GLY A 69 4.21 -5.34 -40.45
C GLY A 69 4.41 -6.15 -39.15
N PHE A 70 4.21 -5.55 -37.99
CA PHE A 70 4.28 -6.28 -36.70
C PHE A 70 3.09 -7.24 -36.52
N ASN A 71 3.36 -8.34 -35.82
CA ASN A 71 2.35 -9.24 -35.29
C ASN A 71 1.88 -8.71 -33.92
N VAL A 72 0.79 -7.92 -33.91
CA VAL A 72 0.35 -7.15 -32.76
C VAL A 72 -0.68 -7.92 -31.95
N LEU A 73 -0.35 -8.27 -30.71
CA LEU A 73 -1.30 -8.75 -29.71
C LEU A 73 -1.89 -7.52 -28.97
N HIS A 74 -3.18 -7.30 -29.15
CA HIS A 74 -3.96 -6.28 -28.47
C HIS A 74 -5.19 -6.92 -27.84
N PRO A 75 -5.04 -7.53 -26.63
CA PRO A 75 -6.13 -8.21 -25.95
C PRO A 75 -7.04 -7.22 -25.22
N MET A 76 -8.25 -7.68 -24.90
CA MET A 76 -9.18 -6.98 -24.01
C MET A 76 -9.83 -8.01 -23.06
N GLY A 77 -10.31 -7.52 -21.96
CA GLY A 77 -10.98 -8.32 -20.96
C GLY A 77 -11.80 -7.49 -19.99
N TYR A 78 -12.20 -8.12 -18.89
CA TYR A 78 -13.01 -7.48 -17.85
C TYR A 78 -12.49 -7.88 -16.48
N ASP A 79 -12.24 -6.88 -15.64
CA ASP A 79 -12.00 -7.09 -14.22
C ASP A 79 -13.34 -7.24 -13.51
N ALA A 80 -13.78 -8.50 -13.37
CA ALA A 80 -15.16 -8.82 -13.12
C ALA A 80 -15.47 -9.26 -11.68
N TYR A 81 -14.57 -8.94 -10.74
CA TYR A 81 -14.80 -9.02 -9.31
C TYR A 81 -14.99 -7.61 -8.72
N GLY A 82 -15.59 -7.54 -7.54
CA GLY A 82 -15.55 -6.35 -6.74
C GLY A 82 -16.85 -5.94 -6.10
N LEU A 83 -16.72 -5.03 -5.14
CA LEU A 83 -17.78 -4.51 -4.28
C LEU A 83 -19.00 -3.96 -5.05
N PRO A 84 -18.86 -3.26 -6.21
CA PRO A 84 -20.03 -2.76 -6.93
C PRO A 84 -21.04 -3.84 -7.35
N ALA A 85 -20.55 -4.97 -7.86
CA ALA A 85 -21.42 -6.07 -8.27
C ALA A 85 -22.06 -6.77 -7.06
N GLU A 86 -21.30 -6.90 -5.97
CA GLU A 86 -21.77 -7.49 -4.70
C GLU A 86 -22.86 -6.63 -4.05
N GLN A 87 -22.66 -5.31 -3.97
CA GLN A 87 -23.62 -4.38 -3.42
C GLN A 87 -24.92 -4.32 -4.25
N TYR A 88 -24.80 -4.33 -5.57
CA TYR A 88 -25.96 -4.42 -6.44
C TYR A 88 -26.74 -5.73 -6.23
N ALA A 89 -26.03 -6.83 -6.03
CA ALA A 89 -26.63 -8.13 -5.74
C ALA A 89 -27.41 -8.11 -4.41
N ILE A 90 -26.86 -7.51 -3.36
CA ILE A 90 -27.53 -7.34 -2.06
C ILE A 90 -28.79 -6.49 -2.21
N GLN A 91 -28.70 -5.36 -2.92
CA GLN A 91 -29.84 -4.43 -3.10
C GLN A 91 -30.97 -5.03 -3.93
N THR A 92 -30.65 -5.85 -4.93
CA THR A 92 -31.64 -6.36 -5.90
C THR A 92 -32.04 -7.82 -5.67
N GLY A 93 -31.35 -8.54 -4.78
CA GLY A 93 -31.54 -9.98 -4.58
C GLY A 93 -31.09 -10.84 -5.77
N GLN A 94 -30.33 -10.30 -6.73
CA GLN A 94 -29.81 -11.02 -7.89
C GLN A 94 -28.38 -11.51 -7.61
N HIS A 95 -28.05 -12.70 -8.13
CA HIS A 95 -26.67 -13.18 -8.06
C HIS A 95 -25.73 -12.27 -8.88
N PRO A 96 -24.53 -11.91 -8.37
CA PRO A 96 -23.61 -10.98 -9.04
C PRO A 96 -23.29 -11.39 -10.50
N GLU A 97 -23.18 -12.66 -10.78
CA GLU A 97 -22.90 -13.23 -12.11
C GLU A 97 -23.90 -12.73 -13.19
N VAL A 98 -25.19 -12.63 -12.84
CA VAL A 98 -26.24 -12.25 -13.78
C VAL A 98 -26.00 -10.82 -14.28
N THR A 99 -25.78 -9.89 -13.37
CA THR A 99 -25.52 -8.49 -13.68
C THR A 99 -24.19 -8.33 -14.39
N THR A 100 -23.15 -8.99 -13.91
CA THR A 100 -21.79 -8.95 -14.50
C THR A 100 -21.81 -9.40 -15.97
N LYS A 101 -22.45 -10.54 -16.28
CA LYS A 101 -22.59 -11.03 -17.66
C LYS A 101 -23.33 -10.05 -18.56
N LYS A 102 -24.42 -9.46 -18.06
CA LYS A 102 -25.19 -8.44 -18.80
C LYS A 102 -24.35 -7.19 -19.10
N ASN A 103 -23.61 -6.72 -18.12
CA ASN A 103 -22.76 -5.56 -18.26
C ASN A 103 -21.59 -5.82 -19.22
N ILE A 104 -20.94 -6.98 -19.12
CA ILE A 104 -19.89 -7.42 -20.06
C ILE A 104 -20.41 -7.40 -21.50
N ALA A 105 -21.59 -7.97 -21.75
CA ALA A 105 -22.19 -7.99 -23.08
C ALA A 105 -22.42 -6.57 -23.59
N ARG A 106 -22.88 -5.64 -22.73
CA ARG A 106 -23.09 -4.23 -23.08
C ARG A 106 -21.78 -3.49 -23.37
N TYR A 107 -20.75 -3.70 -22.56
CA TYR A 107 -19.42 -3.11 -22.76
C TYR A 107 -18.83 -3.59 -24.08
N ARG A 108 -18.93 -4.89 -24.35
CA ARG A 108 -18.49 -5.47 -25.62
C ARG A 108 -19.19 -4.84 -26.82
N GLU A 109 -20.52 -4.73 -26.80
CA GLU A 109 -21.30 -4.08 -27.85
C GLU A 109 -20.83 -2.64 -28.11
N GLN A 110 -20.56 -1.89 -27.04
CA GLN A 110 -20.09 -0.49 -27.17
C GLN A 110 -18.68 -0.40 -27.75
N MET A 111 -17.75 -1.27 -27.32
CA MET A 111 -16.39 -1.31 -27.87
C MET A 111 -16.38 -1.76 -29.36
N ASP A 112 -17.24 -2.69 -29.73
CA ASP A 112 -17.42 -3.09 -31.13
C ASP A 112 -17.98 -1.94 -31.98
N LYS A 113 -18.93 -1.13 -31.46
CA LYS A 113 -19.46 0.05 -32.14
C LYS A 113 -18.42 1.17 -32.33
N ILE A 114 -17.51 1.35 -31.38
CA ILE A 114 -16.38 2.28 -31.54
C ILE A 114 -15.38 1.73 -32.56
N GLY A 115 -15.33 0.41 -32.74
CA GLY A 115 -14.51 -0.24 -33.74
C GLY A 115 -13.07 -0.47 -33.32
N PHE A 116 -12.79 -0.71 -32.06
CA PHE A 116 -11.46 -1.02 -31.57
C PHE A 116 -10.88 -2.29 -32.17
N SER A 117 -9.57 -2.32 -32.35
CA SER A 117 -8.84 -3.44 -32.99
C SER A 117 -8.37 -4.50 -31.97
N TYR A 118 -9.24 -4.90 -31.06
CA TYR A 118 -8.95 -5.94 -30.08
C TYR A 118 -9.00 -7.35 -30.67
N ASP A 119 -8.12 -8.22 -30.18
CA ASP A 119 -8.20 -9.65 -30.43
C ASP A 119 -9.18 -10.32 -29.46
N TRP A 120 -10.43 -10.35 -29.83
CA TRP A 120 -11.48 -10.94 -29.01
C TRP A 120 -11.40 -12.46 -28.85
N ASN A 121 -10.52 -13.15 -29.58
CA ASN A 121 -10.24 -14.56 -29.30
C ASN A 121 -9.39 -14.72 -28.05
N ARG A 122 -8.85 -13.63 -27.53
CA ARG A 122 -8.09 -13.53 -26.29
C ARG A 122 -8.82 -12.74 -25.20
N GLU A 123 -10.15 -12.68 -25.30
CA GLU A 123 -10.98 -12.07 -24.25
C GLU A 123 -10.78 -12.79 -22.92
N ILE A 124 -10.62 -12.02 -21.85
CA ILE A 124 -10.39 -12.49 -20.49
C ILE A 124 -11.49 -11.94 -19.58
N ARG A 125 -11.97 -12.80 -18.67
CA ARG A 125 -12.87 -12.42 -17.57
C ARG A 125 -12.28 -12.96 -16.30
N THR A 126 -11.92 -12.08 -15.38
CA THR A 126 -11.21 -12.48 -14.15
C THR A 126 -12.06 -13.38 -13.25
N CYS A 127 -13.40 -13.33 -13.39
CA CYS A 127 -14.34 -14.18 -12.65
C CYS A 127 -14.54 -15.59 -13.25
N ASP A 128 -13.99 -15.89 -14.43
CA ASP A 128 -14.10 -17.21 -15.02
C ASP A 128 -13.15 -18.20 -14.33
N PRO A 129 -13.60 -19.45 -14.02
CA PRO A 129 -12.76 -20.48 -13.37
C PRO A 129 -11.46 -20.74 -14.11
N GLU A 130 -11.49 -20.71 -15.45
CA GLU A 130 -10.32 -20.90 -16.30
C GLU A 130 -9.25 -19.82 -16.13
N TYR A 131 -9.65 -18.62 -15.67
CA TYR A 131 -8.75 -17.54 -15.34
C TYR A 131 -8.29 -17.62 -13.88
N TYR A 132 -9.20 -17.59 -12.90
CA TYR A 132 -8.82 -17.46 -11.49
C TYR A 132 -8.13 -18.69 -10.90
N LYS A 133 -8.22 -19.87 -11.55
CA LYS A 133 -7.41 -21.03 -11.16
C LYS A 133 -5.91 -20.71 -11.13
N TRP A 134 -5.45 -19.81 -12.01
CA TRP A 134 -4.04 -19.40 -12.04
C TRP A 134 -3.70 -18.43 -10.89
N THR A 135 -4.64 -17.58 -10.50
CA THR A 135 -4.51 -16.74 -9.29
C THR A 135 -4.41 -17.61 -8.04
N GLN A 136 -5.26 -18.63 -7.94
CA GLN A 136 -5.22 -19.60 -6.84
C GLN A 136 -3.89 -20.38 -6.84
N TRP A 137 -3.44 -20.82 -8.01
CA TRP A 137 -2.15 -21.50 -8.14
C TRP A 137 -0.99 -20.60 -7.69
N ALA A 138 -0.95 -19.36 -8.12
CA ALA A 138 0.06 -18.39 -7.71
C ALA A 138 0.05 -18.16 -6.18
N PHE A 139 -1.14 -18.06 -5.59
CA PHE A 139 -1.27 -17.95 -4.13
C PHE A 139 -0.70 -19.18 -3.42
N ILE A 140 -0.99 -20.38 -3.90
CA ILE A 140 -0.45 -21.64 -3.34
C ILE A 140 1.09 -21.65 -3.44
N GLN A 141 1.67 -21.17 -4.55
CA GLN A 141 3.13 -21.07 -4.67
C GLN A 141 3.70 -20.10 -3.63
N MET A 142 3.08 -18.93 -3.45
CA MET A 142 3.50 -17.95 -2.43
C MET A 142 3.34 -18.50 -1.01
N PHE A 143 2.26 -19.25 -0.73
CA PHE A 143 2.06 -19.90 0.56
C PHE A 143 3.13 -20.97 0.84
N ASN A 144 3.58 -21.69 -0.18
CA ASN A 144 4.61 -22.72 -0.07
C ASN A 144 6.04 -22.19 -0.24
N SER A 145 6.23 -20.87 -0.12
CA SER A 145 7.52 -20.21 -0.28
C SER A 145 7.82 -19.28 0.89
N TYR A 146 9.12 -19.07 1.14
CA TYR A 146 9.68 -18.02 1.97
C TYR A 146 10.62 -17.14 1.13
N TYR A 147 10.97 -15.95 1.60
CA TYR A 147 11.92 -15.08 0.92
C TYR A 147 13.29 -15.15 1.58
N CYS A 148 14.31 -15.57 0.82
CA CYS A 148 15.70 -15.62 1.26
C CYS A 148 16.38 -14.28 0.91
N ASN A 149 16.82 -13.53 1.91
CA ASN A 149 17.45 -12.22 1.73
C ASN A 149 18.81 -12.34 1.03
N ASP A 150 19.62 -13.37 1.37
CA ASP A 150 20.93 -13.58 0.74
C ASP A 150 20.83 -13.87 -0.75
N LYS A 151 19.83 -14.65 -1.15
CA LYS A 151 19.59 -15.01 -2.56
C LYS A 151 18.67 -14.01 -3.27
N LYS A 152 18.08 -13.06 -2.53
CA LYS A 152 17.13 -12.05 -3.03
C LYS A 152 15.99 -12.65 -3.87
N GLN A 153 15.44 -13.79 -3.41
CA GLN A 153 14.38 -14.51 -4.14
C GLN A 153 13.54 -15.42 -3.23
N ALA A 154 12.35 -15.76 -3.71
CA ALA A 154 11.52 -16.78 -3.11
C ALA A 154 12.17 -18.18 -3.23
N ARG A 155 12.04 -18.97 -2.17
CA ARG A 155 12.52 -20.37 -2.08
C ARG A 155 11.42 -21.25 -1.51
N PRO A 156 11.41 -22.56 -1.84
CA PRO A 156 10.45 -23.49 -1.28
C PRO A 156 10.52 -23.54 0.25
N ILE A 157 9.37 -23.51 0.91
CA ILE A 157 9.29 -23.56 2.38
C ILE A 157 9.94 -24.83 2.97
N SER A 158 10.01 -25.91 2.20
CA SER A 158 10.69 -27.15 2.61
C SER A 158 12.19 -26.97 2.88
N GLU A 159 12.84 -26.04 2.17
CA GLU A 159 14.25 -25.71 2.42
C GLU A 159 14.43 -25.05 3.79
N LEU A 160 13.49 -24.18 4.18
CA LEU A 160 13.50 -23.56 5.49
C LEU A 160 13.24 -24.58 6.60
N VAL A 161 12.30 -25.52 6.38
CA VAL A 161 12.04 -26.62 7.32
C VAL A 161 13.30 -27.46 7.51
N ALA A 162 14.02 -27.80 6.46
CA ALA A 162 15.27 -28.55 6.56
C ALA A 162 16.35 -27.78 7.34
N ALA A 163 16.45 -26.46 7.16
CA ALA A 163 17.34 -25.61 7.94
C ALA A 163 16.96 -25.60 9.44
N PHE A 164 15.66 -25.49 9.76
CA PHE A 164 15.18 -25.58 11.14
C PHE A 164 15.49 -26.94 11.80
N GLU A 165 15.38 -28.03 11.04
CA GLU A 165 15.74 -29.37 11.52
C GLU A 165 17.23 -29.55 11.81
N GLN A 166 18.08 -28.81 11.09
CA GLN A 166 19.53 -28.91 11.20
C GLN A 166 20.10 -27.96 12.26
N SER A 167 19.72 -26.70 12.27
CA SER A 167 20.34 -25.64 13.07
C SER A 167 19.35 -24.71 13.80
N GLY A 168 18.05 -24.93 13.67
CA GLY A 168 17.07 -23.98 14.19
C GLY A 168 17.07 -22.69 13.36
N THR A 169 17.04 -21.56 14.04
CA THR A 169 17.08 -20.22 13.40
C THR A 169 18.49 -19.64 13.29
N GLU A 170 19.50 -20.33 13.74
CA GLU A 170 20.88 -19.83 13.74
C GLU A 170 21.40 -19.61 12.30
N GLY A 171 21.93 -18.40 12.04
CA GLY A 171 22.53 -18.05 10.76
C GLY A 171 21.54 -17.85 9.62
N LEU A 172 20.24 -17.80 9.87
CA LEU A 172 19.21 -17.57 8.84
C LEU A 172 19.04 -16.06 8.56
N ASN A 173 19.14 -15.70 7.28
CA ASN A 173 18.83 -14.37 6.80
C ASN A 173 17.62 -14.44 5.84
N VAL A 174 16.42 -14.37 6.42
CA VAL A 174 15.15 -14.57 5.74
C VAL A 174 14.14 -13.52 6.17
N ALA A 175 13.24 -13.15 5.26
CA ALA A 175 12.17 -12.24 5.61
C ALA A 175 11.14 -12.92 6.53
N CYS A 176 10.81 -12.27 7.64
CA CYS A 176 9.86 -12.75 8.65
C CYS A 176 8.98 -11.61 9.17
N SER A 177 7.92 -11.93 9.90
CA SER A 177 7.09 -10.93 10.60
C SER A 177 7.72 -10.57 11.94
N GLU A 178 8.30 -11.57 12.63
CA GLU A 178 8.97 -11.45 13.92
C GLU A 178 10.24 -12.27 13.90
N GLU A 179 11.30 -11.79 14.54
CA GLU A 179 12.51 -12.57 14.75
C GLU A 179 12.28 -13.61 15.83
N LEU A 180 12.28 -14.89 15.43
CA LEU A 180 12.15 -16.01 16.33
C LEU A 180 13.51 -16.67 16.53
N HIS A 181 13.79 -17.05 17.77
CA HIS A 181 15.01 -17.76 18.14
C HIS A 181 14.66 -19.12 18.74
N PHE A 182 15.09 -20.20 18.09
CA PHE A 182 14.95 -21.56 18.58
C PHE A 182 16.02 -22.48 17.98
N THR A 183 16.35 -23.52 18.72
CA THR A 183 17.31 -24.57 18.31
C THR A 183 16.62 -25.66 17.48
N ALA A 184 17.41 -26.47 16.78
CA ALA A 184 16.90 -27.66 16.08
C ALA A 184 16.17 -28.65 17.02
N GLY A 185 16.60 -28.74 18.26
CA GLY A 185 15.93 -29.59 19.28
C GLY A 185 14.54 -29.08 19.62
N GLU A 186 14.41 -27.79 19.86
CA GLU A 186 13.12 -27.13 20.14
C GLU A 186 12.16 -27.21 18.96
N TRP A 187 12.65 -27.05 17.74
CA TRP A 187 11.85 -27.26 16.53
C TRP A 187 11.31 -28.68 16.43
N LYS A 188 12.16 -29.70 16.66
CA LYS A 188 11.76 -31.11 16.59
C LYS A 188 10.75 -31.50 17.67
N ALA A 189 10.81 -30.86 18.82
CA ALA A 189 9.88 -31.10 19.92
C ALA A 189 8.47 -30.58 19.70
N LYS A 190 8.28 -29.64 18.74
CA LYS A 190 6.99 -29.05 18.44
C LYS A 190 6.08 -30.01 17.64
N ASN A 191 4.79 -29.95 17.93
CA ASN A 191 3.78 -30.65 17.13
C ASN A 191 3.54 -29.97 15.78
N ASP A 192 2.81 -30.62 14.87
CA ASP A 192 2.59 -30.13 13.50
C ASP A 192 1.88 -28.77 13.48
N LYS A 193 0.93 -28.54 14.38
CA LYS A 193 0.21 -27.25 14.45
C LYS A 193 1.16 -26.12 14.83
N GLU A 194 1.95 -26.29 15.87
CA GLU A 194 2.96 -25.31 16.31
C GLU A 194 4.00 -25.02 15.21
N LYS A 195 4.45 -26.06 14.49
CA LYS A 195 5.34 -25.89 13.33
C LYS A 195 4.69 -25.06 12.24
N GLN A 196 3.42 -25.31 11.92
CA GLN A 196 2.71 -24.52 10.90
C GLN A 196 2.50 -23.06 11.33
N GLU A 197 2.23 -22.80 12.60
CA GLU A 197 2.13 -21.44 13.15
C GLU A 197 3.47 -20.69 13.03
N ILE A 198 4.58 -21.33 13.35
CA ILE A 198 5.92 -20.75 13.14
C ILE A 198 6.17 -20.50 11.66
N LEU A 199 5.84 -21.42 10.77
CA LEU A 199 6.06 -21.25 9.34
C LEU A 199 5.25 -20.08 8.73
N LEU A 200 4.08 -19.73 9.29
CA LEU A 200 3.33 -18.55 8.87
C LEU A 200 4.14 -17.26 9.03
N ASN A 201 5.03 -17.21 10.03
CA ASN A 201 5.93 -16.08 10.25
C ASN A 201 6.92 -15.84 9.09
N TYR A 202 7.18 -16.83 8.26
CA TYR A 202 8.16 -16.78 7.16
C TYR A 202 7.55 -16.88 5.77
N ARG A 203 6.33 -17.40 5.65
CA ARG A 203 5.67 -17.57 4.34
C ARG A 203 5.47 -16.23 3.63
N ILE A 204 5.54 -16.24 2.30
CA ILE A 204 5.23 -15.06 1.46
C ILE A 204 3.75 -14.72 1.54
N ALA A 205 2.85 -15.72 1.42
CA ALA A 205 1.44 -15.55 1.73
C ALA A 205 1.16 -16.13 3.12
N TYR A 206 0.63 -15.34 4.03
CA TYR A 206 0.42 -15.73 5.44
C TYR A 206 -0.86 -15.13 6.01
N ARG A 207 -1.35 -15.69 7.11
CA ARG A 207 -2.45 -15.10 7.88
C ARG A 207 -1.86 -14.27 9.00
N GLY A 208 -2.19 -12.99 9.01
CA GLY A 208 -1.80 -12.05 10.05
C GLY A 208 -3.01 -11.32 10.63
N GLU A 209 -2.83 -10.72 11.78
CA GLU A 209 -3.76 -9.75 12.35
C GLU A 209 -3.34 -8.36 11.90
N THR A 210 -4.27 -7.61 11.31
CA THR A 210 -3.98 -6.29 10.79
C THR A 210 -5.16 -5.36 11.04
N MET A 211 -4.85 -4.08 11.22
CA MET A 211 -5.85 -3.03 11.29
C MET A 211 -6.49 -2.85 9.93
N VAL A 212 -7.82 -2.90 9.87
CA VAL A 212 -8.60 -2.76 8.64
C VAL A 212 -9.73 -1.76 8.83
N ASN A 213 -10.17 -1.16 7.72
CA ASN A 213 -11.33 -0.30 7.68
C ASN A 213 -12.59 -1.17 7.51
N TRP A 214 -13.27 -1.48 8.59
CA TRP A 214 -14.48 -2.30 8.59
C TRP A 214 -15.73 -1.45 8.41
N CYS A 215 -16.56 -1.81 7.44
CA CYS A 215 -17.89 -1.22 7.27
C CYS A 215 -18.98 -2.27 7.53
N ALA A 216 -19.63 -2.17 8.67
CA ALA A 216 -20.66 -3.14 9.07
C ALA A 216 -21.88 -3.12 8.14
N ALA A 217 -22.26 -1.96 7.62
CA ALA A 217 -23.40 -1.81 6.71
C ALA A 217 -23.15 -2.46 5.35
N LEU A 218 -21.90 -2.45 4.87
CA LEU A 218 -21.49 -3.12 3.63
C LEU A 218 -21.04 -4.56 3.86
N GLY A 219 -20.80 -4.96 5.12
CA GLY A 219 -20.36 -6.30 5.50
C GLY A 219 -18.96 -6.66 4.98
N THR A 220 -18.08 -5.67 4.78
CA THR A 220 -16.76 -5.88 4.17
C THR A 220 -15.70 -4.93 4.70
N VAL A 221 -14.44 -5.26 4.41
CA VAL A 221 -13.28 -4.40 4.61
C VAL A 221 -13.11 -3.49 3.40
N LEU A 222 -12.81 -2.22 3.65
CA LEU A 222 -12.60 -1.20 2.62
C LEU A 222 -11.13 -0.81 2.53
N ALA A 223 -10.66 -0.54 1.31
CA ALA A 223 -9.37 0.09 1.09
C ALA A 223 -9.37 1.54 1.61
N ASN A 224 -8.19 2.10 1.88
CA ASN A 224 -8.09 3.48 2.37
C ASN A 224 -8.73 4.50 1.40
N ASP A 225 -8.65 4.25 0.10
CA ASP A 225 -9.23 5.12 -0.93
C ASP A 225 -10.78 5.03 -1.02
N GLU A 226 -11.39 4.01 -0.40
CA GLU A 226 -12.84 3.83 -0.34
C GLU A 226 -13.47 4.45 0.93
N VAL A 227 -12.65 5.10 1.77
CA VAL A 227 -13.09 5.76 3.00
C VAL A 227 -12.82 7.26 2.90
N VAL A 228 -13.86 8.07 3.07
CA VAL A 228 -13.79 9.54 3.02
C VAL A 228 -14.51 10.11 4.24
N ASN A 229 -13.82 10.91 5.05
CA ASN A 229 -14.35 11.52 6.28
C ASN A 229 -14.96 10.49 7.26
N GLY A 230 -14.35 9.30 7.37
CA GLY A 230 -14.81 8.23 8.28
C GLY A 230 -16.05 7.47 7.81
N VAL A 231 -16.47 7.68 6.56
CA VAL A 231 -17.59 6.95 5.95
C VAL A 231 -17.16 6.31 4.62
N SER A 232 -17.87 5.25 4.23
CA SER A 232 -17.63 4.60 2.94
C SER A 232 -17.98 5.55 1.78
N GLU A 233 -17.14 5.63 0.75
CA GLU A 233 -17.43 6.38 -0.48
C GLU A 233 -18.77 5.94 -1.10
N ARG A 234 -19.06 4.64 -1.03
CA ARG A 234 -20.32 4.05 -1.47
C ARG A 234 -21.32 3.99 -0.33
N GLY A 235 -22.38 4.76 -0.42
CA GLY A 235 -23.50 4.75 0.51
C GLY A 235 -23.33 5.61 1.75
N GLY A 236 -22.16 6.18 2.01
CA GLY A 236 -21.90 7.08 3.14
C GLY A 236 -22.06 6.41 4.52
N TYR A 237 -21.77 5.12 4.62
CA TYR A 237 -21.92 4.37 5.86
C TYR A 237 -20.72 4.55 6.79
N PRO A 238 -20.91 4.57 8.11
CA PRO A 238 -19.80 4.65 9.07
C PRO A 238 -18.79 3.52 8.88
N VAL A 239 -17.52 3.87 8.97
CA VAL A 239 -16.38 2.94 8.90
C VAL A 239 -15.63 3.01 10.21
N GLU A 240 -15.24 1.86 10.75
CA GLU A 240 -14.46 1.75 11.97
C GLU A 240 -13.15 1.01 11.70
N GLN A 241 -12.09 1.40 12.39
CA GLN A 241 -10.85 0.65 12.38
C GLN A 241 -10.95 -0.54 13.34
N LYS A 242 -10.63 -1.74 12.84
CA LYS A 242 -10.76 -2.98 13.59
C LYS A 242 -9.61 -3.92 13.27
N ILE A 243 -9.03 -4.54 14.30
CA ILE A 243 -8.07 -5.62 14.11
C ILE A 243 -8.83 -6.85 13.64
N MET A 244 -8.45 -7.35 12.47
CA MET A 244 -9.03 -8.54 11.89
C MET A 244 -7.96 -9.47 11.33
N ARG A 245 -8.23 -10.77 11.39
CA ARG A 245 -7.37 -11.76 10.79
C ARG A 245 -7.58 -11.79 9.28
N GLN A 246 -6.51 -11.47 8.54
CA GLN A 246 -6.52 -11.33 7.09
C GLN A 246 -5.44 -12.19 6.43
N TRP A 247 -5.63 -12.50 5.16
CA TRP A 247 -4.54 -12.96 4.32
C TRP A 247 -3.64 -11.77 3.95
N CYS A 248 -2.36 -11.94 4.17
CA CYS A 248 -1.34 -10.95 3.87
C CYS A 248 -0.32 -11.52 2.87
N LEU A 249 0.23 -10.64 2.04
CA LEU A 249 1.38 -10.94 1.18
C LEU A 249 2.58 -10.13 1.66
N ARG A 250 3.73 -10.79 1.82
CA ARG A 250 4.97 -10.17 2.29
C ARG A 250 5.65 -9.36 1.19
N VAL A 251 4.96 -8.32 0.70
CA VAL A 251 5.43 -7.48 -0.40
C VAL A 251 6.68 -6.68 -0.02
N SER A 252 6.84 -6.31 1.25
CA SER A 252 8.00 -5.58 1.77
C SER A 252 9.32 -6.32 1.54
N ALA A 253 9.31 -7.66 1.52
CA ALA A 253 10.49 -8.46 1.18
C ALA A 253 11.02 -8.21 -0.24
N TYR A 254 10.18 -7.70 -1.13
CA TYR A 254 10.53 -7.37 -2.52
C TYR A 254 10.81 -5.87 -2.74
N ALA A 255 10.70 -5.03 -1.73
CA ALA A 255 10.78 -3.57 -1.87
C ALA A 255 12.09 -3.14 -2.53
N GLN A 256 13.25 -3.61 -2.05
CA GLN A 256 14.54 -3.28 -2.65
C GLN A 256 14.66 -3.76 -4.10
N ARG A 257 14.17 -4.98 -4.38
CA ARG A 257 14.20 -5.53 -5.74
C ARG A 257 13.33 -4.73 -6.71
N LEU A 258 12.19 -4.19 -6.24
CA LEU A 258 11.35 -3.30 -7.03
C LEU A 258 12.05 -1.97 -7.33
N LEU A 259 12.75 -1.39 -6.34
CA LEU A 259 13.56 -0.18 -6.54
C LEU A 259 14.68 -0.41 -7.58
N ASP A 260 15.46 -1.47 -7.40
CA ASP A 260 16.55 -1.81 -8.31
C ASP A 260 16.02 -2.06 -9.73
N GLY A 261 14.84 -2.65 -9.86
CA GLY A 261 14.18 -2.92 -11.12
C GLY A 261 13.81 -1.67 -11.92
N LEU A 262 13.61 -0.52 -11.30
CA LEU A 262 13.30 0.73 -11.99
C LEU A 262 14.43 1.20 -12.91
N GLU A 263 15.67 0.82 -12.62
CA GLU A 263 16.84 1.17 -13.46
C GLU A 263 16.90 0.33 -14.74
N THR A 264 16.16 -0.76 -14.81
CA THR A 264 16.18 -1.70 -15.96
C THR A 264 15.05 -1.44 -16.97
N ILE A 265 14.16 -0.50 -16.71
CA ILE A 265 12.97 -0.24 -17.54
C ILE A 265 13.04 1.14 -18.18
N ASP A 266 12.49 1.23 -19.40
CA ASP A 266 12.39 2.48 -20.17
C ASP A 266 11.08 3.21 -19.83
N TRP A 267 11.05 3.77 -18.61
CA TRP A 267 9.95 4.62 -18.13
C TRP A 267 10.41 6.07 -17.99
N THR A 268 9.46 6.99 -18.00
CA THR A 268 9.76 8.40 -17.73
C THR A 268 10.29 8.60 -16.31
N ASP A 269 11.16 9.58 -16.11
CA ASP A 269 11.73 9.89 -14.79
C ASP A 269 10.66 10.23 -13.76
N SER A 270 9.62 10.97 -14.17
CA SER A 270 8.48 11.29 -13.30
C SER A 270 7.76 10.05 -12.79
N LEU A 271 7.57 9.03 -13.64
CA LEU A 271 6.93 7.78 -13.23
C LEU A 271 7.82 6.96 -12.31
N LYS A 272 9.13 6.88 -12.61
CA LYS A 272 10.12 6.23 -11.74
C LYS A 272 10.17 6.89 -10.35
N GLU A 273 10.14 8.23 -10.30
CA GLU A 273 10.14 8.97 -9.05
C GLU A 273 8.87 8.72 -8.23
N THR A 274 7.72 8.66 -8.88
CA THR A 274 6.46 8.29 -8.23
C THR A 274 6.54 6.88 -7.60
N GLN A 275 7.15 5.92 -8.30
CA GLN A 275 7.36 4.56 -7.78
C GLN A 275 8.37 4.54 -6.61
N ARG A 276 9.47 5.27 -6.69
CA ARG A 276 10.46 5.39 -5.61
C ARG A 276 9.82 5.97 -4.35
N ASN A 277 9.04 7.04 -4.50
CA ASN A 277 8.34 7.68 -3.39
C ASN A 277 7.27 6.77 -2.78
N TRP A 278 6.59 5.96 -3.58
CA TRP A 278 5.62 4.98 -3.10
C TRP A 278 6.28 3.86 -2.28
N ILE A 279 7.40 3.33 -2.73
CA ILE A 279 8.17 2.30 -2.01
C ILE A 279 8.77 2.90 -0.74
N GLY A 280 9.23 4.16 -0.80
CA GLY A 280 9.58 4.97 0.36
C GLY A 280 10.77 4.43 1.15
N ARG A 281 11.85 3.97 0.47
CA ARG A 281 13.07 3.57 1.18
C ARG A 281 13.61 4.74 2.01
N SER A 282 13.78 4.49 3.30
CA SER A 282 14.31 5.44 4.26
C SER A 282 15.52 4.83 4.96
N GLU A 283 16.56 5.63 5.15
CA GLU A 283 17.77 5.26 5.91
C GLU A 283 17.92 6.21 7.08
N GLY A 284 18.22 5.67 8.24
CA GLY A 284 18.33 6.46 9.45
C GLY A 284 18.94 5.68 10.60
N ALA A 285 18.76 6.18 11.80
CA ALA A 285 19.23 5.56 13.03
C ALA A 285 18.07 5.28 13.99
N GLU A 286 18.17 4.19 14.71
CA GLU A 286 17.33 3.92 15.86
C GLU A 286 18.00 4.45 17.11
N ILE A 287 17.23 5.17 17.94
CA ILE A 287 17.71 5.79 19.17
C ILE A 287 16.78 5.42 20.30
N GLN A 288 17.36 4.96 21.40
CA GLN A 288 16.64 4.54 22.58
C GLN A 288 16.50 5.69 23.58
N PHE A 289 15.28 5.95 24.02
CA PHE A 289 14.94 6.92 25.03
C PHE A 289 14.45 6.25 26.31
N LYS A 290 14.99 6.67 27.44
CA LYS A 290 14.49 6.27 28.76
C LYS A 290 13.33 7.15 29.17
N VAL A 291 12.33 6.56 29.81
CA VAL A 291 11.24 7.33 30.42
C VAL A 291 11.70 7.82 31.79
N LYS A 292 11.51 9.11 32.06
CA LYS A 292 11.88 9.70 33.34
C LYS A 292 11.11 9.05 34.48
N ASP A 293 11.82 8.75 35.58
CA ASP A 293 11.26 8.17 36.80
C ASP A 293 10.59 6.79 36.57
N SER A 294 11.05 6.02 35.57
CA SER A 294 10.54 4.72 35.20
C SER A 294 11.66 3.82 34.64
N ASP A 295 11.46 2.51 34.67
CA ASP A 295 12.32 1.52 33.99
C ASP A 295 11.94 1.32 32.52
N LEU A 296 10.93 2.03 32.02
CA LEU A 296 10.49 1.93 30.64
C LEU A 296 11.48 2.63 29.70
N GLU A 297 11.69 1.99 28.57
CA GLU A 297 12.44 2.52 27.44
C GLU A 297 11.65 2.33 26.15
N PHE A 298 11.84 3.22 25.21
CA PHE A 298 11.28 3.07 23.87
C PHE A 298 12.26 3.54 22.80
N THR A 299 12.17 2.94 21.64
CA THR A 299 13.05 3.24 20.50
C THR A 299 12.30 4.11 19.50
N ILE A 300 12.96 5.13 18.98
CA ILE A 300 12.51 5.92 17.83
C ILE A 300 13.38 5.62 16.61
N PHE A 301 12.83 5.83 15.42
CA PHE A 301 13.61 5.88 14.19
C PHE A 301 13.66 7.31 13.67
N THR A 302 14.85 7.78 13.29
CA THR A 302 15.02 9.10 12.68
C THR A 302 16.00 9.08 11.51
N THR A 303 15.68 9.82 10.45
CA THR A 303 16.61 10.10 9.33
C THR A 303 17.55 11.27 9.62
N ARG A 304 17.35 11.97 10.77
CA ARG A 304 18.04 13.18 11.16
C ARG A 304 18.64 13.05 12.57
N ALA A 305 19.44 12.00 12.78
CA ALA A 305 20.15 11.81 14.05
C ALA A 305 21.10 12.95 14.40
N ASP A 306 21.55 13.72 13.41
CA ASP A 306 22.34 14.94 13.53
C ASP A 306 21.63 16.05 14.32
N THR A 307 20.29 16.01 14.41
CA THR A 307 19.50 17.05 15.08
C THR A 307 19.12 16.73 16.54
N MET A 308 19.69 15.69 17.12
CA MET A 308 19.34 15.21 18.48
C MET A 308 19.45 16.27 19.59
N PHE A 309 20.39 17.20 19.46
CA PHE A 309 20.58 18.29 20.43
C PHE A 309 19.46 19.35 20.41
N GLY A 310 18.63 19.36 19.36
CA GLY A 310 17.48 20.26 19.23
C GLY A 310 16.14 19.61 19.56
N VAL A 311 16.15 18.38 20.07
CA VAL A 311 14.92 17.69 20.48
C VAL A 311 14.33 18.36 21.70
N THR A 312 13.09 18.84 21.59
CA THR A 312 12.41 19.53 22.69
C THR A 312 11.14 18.82 23.15
N PHE A 313 10.64 17.86 22.40
CA PHE A 313 9.56 16.97 22.80
C PHE A 313 9.57 15.67 21.98
N MET A 314 8.81 14.67 22.46
CA MET A 314 8.57 13.41 21.75
C MET A 314 7.12 13.34 21.36
N VAL A 315 6.80 12.61 20.28
CA VAL A 315 5.43 12.43 19.86
C VAL A 315 5.16 10.95 19.52
N LEU A 316 4.07 10.44 20.07
CA LEU A 316 3.55 9.09 19.80
C LEU A 316 2.38 9.14 18.81
N ALA A 317 2.31 8.17 17.96
CA ALA A 317 1.10 7.89 17.20
C ALA A 317 -0.04 7.49 18.13
N PRO A 318 -1.30 7.92 17.89
CA PRO A 318 -2.44 7.57 18.74
C PRO A 318 -2.68 6.07 18.89
N GLU A 319 -2.27 5.27 17.89
CA GLU A 319 -2.41 3.81 17.83
C GLU A 319 -1.26 3.06 18.52
N SER A 320 -0.22 3.77 18.97
CA SER A 320 0.95 3.15 19.60
C SER A 320 0.59 2.51 20.94
N GLU A 321 1.08 1.30 21.19
CA GLU A 321 0.94 0.63 22.48
C GLU A 321 1.61 1.40 23.64
N LEU A 322 2.59 2.23 23.32
CA LEU A 322 3.25 3.12 24.28
C LEU A 322 2.30 4.16 24.89
N VAL A 323 1.22 4.52 24.21
CA VAL A 323 0.26 5.50 24.71
C VAL A 323 -0.35 5.06 26.03
N ALA A 324 -0.75 3.77 26.12
CA ALA A 324 -1.32 3.23 27.36
C ALA A 324 -0.28 3.17 28.51
N GLN A 325 0.99 2.94 28.17
CA GLN A 325 2.08 2.79 29.15
C GLN A 325 2.59 4.15 29.66
N LEU A 326 2.54 5.18 28.80
CA LEU A 326 3.08 6.52 29.09
C LEU A 326 2.02 7.55 29.51
N THR A 327 0.74 7.18 29.48
CA THR A 327 -0.34 8.06 29.96
C THR A 327 -0.45 8.00 31.47
N THR A 328 -0.22 9.14 32.14
CA THR A 328 -0.39 9.23 33.59
C THR A 328 -1.88 9.24 33.98
N PRO A 329 -2.22 8.83 35.22
CA PRO A 329 -3.62 8.86 35.68
C PRO A 329 -4.29 10.22 35.54
N GLU A 330 -3.56 11.31 35.74
CA GLU A 330 -4.04 12.69 35.67
C GLU A 330 -4.42 13.08 34.24
N GLN A 331 -3.70 12.55 33.22
CA GLN A 331 -3.91 12.86 31.80
C GLN A 331 -4.87 11.89 31.12
N LYS A 332 -5.22 10.78 31.79
CA LYS A 332 -5.98 9.70 31.18
C LYS A 332 -7.30 10.15 30.52
N GLN A 333 -8.04 11.04 31.16
CA GLN A 333 -9.33 11.50 30.62
C GLN A 333 -9.16 12.30 29.32
N GLU A 334 -8.16 13.18 29.25
CA GLU A 334 -7.88 13.99 28.06
C GLU A 334 -7.32 13.14 26.93
N VAL A 335 -6.43 12.18 27.26
CA VAL A 335 -5.89 11.24 26.31
C VAL A 335 -6.97 10.35 25.71
N ASP A 336 -7.84 9.73 26.54
CA ASP A 336 -8.94 8.89 26.07
C ASP A 336 -9.87 9.68 25.12
N ALA A 337 -10.22 10.92 25.47
CA ALA A 337 -11.03 11.79 24.61
C ALA A 337 -10.34 12.14 23.28
N TYR A 338 -9.02 12.32 23.29
CA TYR A 338 -8.24 12.55 22.08
C TYR A 338 -8.21 11.32 21.18
N LEU A 339 -7.95 10.14 21.74
CA LEU A 339 -7.94 8.88 21.02
C LEU A 339 -9.30 8.58 20.36
N ASP A 340 -10.41 8.81 21.06
CA ASP A 340 -11.75 8.58 20.52
C ASP A 340 -12.09 9.50 19.33
N ARG A 341 -11.52 10.69 19.30
CA ARG A 341 -11.63 11.63 18.17
C ARG A 341 -10.77 11.18 16.99
N THR A 342 -9.53 10.76 17.24
CA THR A 342 -8.56 10.41 16.18
C THR A 342 -8.86 9.07 15.52
N LYS A 343 -9.44 8.10 16.23
CA LYS A 343 -9.87 6.78 15.67
C LYS A 343 -10.76 6.87 14.43
N LYS A 344 -11.44 8.00 14.25
CA LYS A 344 -12.38 8.22 13.13
C LYS A 344 -11.70 8.76 11.88
N ARG A 345 -10.40 9.06 11.95
CA ARG A 345 -9.62 9.65 10.86
C ARG A 345 -8.74 8.60 10.19
N THR A 346 -8.76 8.56 8.87
CA THR A 346 -7.85 7.72 8.08
C THR A 346 -6.44 8.33 8.04
N GLU A 347 -5.42 7.51 7.80
CA GLU A 347 -4.05 7.99 7.61
C GLU A 347 -3.95 9.03 6.48
N ARG A 348 -4.69 8.85 5.39
CA ARG A 348 -4.71 9.80 4.27
C ARG A 348 -5.24 11.17 4.67
N GLU A 349 -6.32 11.21 5.46
CA GLU A 349 -6.87 12.46 6.00
C GLU A 349 -5.87 13.13 6.93
N ARG A 350 -5.17 12.37 7.77
CA ARG A 350 -4.15 12.86 8.70
C ARG A 350 -2.94 13.43 7.97
N ILE A 351 -2.50 12.81 6.88
CA ILE A 351 -1.40 13.31 6.03
C ILE A 351 -1.81 14.62 5.32
N ALA A 352 -3.06 14.72 4.85
CA ALA A 352 -3.56 15.87 4.10
C ALA A 352 -3.89 17.07 4.99
N ASP A 353 -4.33 16.83 6.23
CA ASP A 353 -4.69 17.86 7.19
C ASP A 353 -3.45 18.46 7.85
N ARG A 354 -3.35 19.77 7.81
CA ARG A 354 -2.27 20.53 8.44
C ARG A 354 -2.69 21.17 9.76
N SER A 355 -3.87 20.87 10.26
CA SER A 355 -4.30 21.34 11.57
C SER A 355 -3.43 20.74 12.67
N VAL A 356 -3.08 21.55 13.66
CA VAL A 356 -2.27 21.10 14.80
C VAL A 356 -3.18 20.61 15.89
N THR A 357 -3.07 19.31 16.22
CA THR A 357 -3.80 18.69 17.33
C THR A 357 -2.86 17.80 18.13
N GLY A 358 -3.13 17.63 19.42
CA GLY A 358 -2.34 16.78 20.28
C GLY A 358 -2.80 16.83 21.73
N VAL A 359 -2.29 15.90 22.53
CA VAL A 359 -2.53 15.85 23.98
C VAL A 359 -1.24 15.43 24.70
N PHE A 360 -0.97 16.00 25.84
CA PHE A 360 0.16 15.63 26.67
C PHE A 360 -0.12 14.30 27.40
N SER A 361 0.86 13.38 27.40
CA SER A 361 0.70 12.08 28.06
C SER A 361 0.86 12.13 29.58
N GLY A 362 1.49 13.19 30.11
CA GLY A 362 1.92 13.32 31.50
C GLY A 362 3.35 12.82 31.74
N SER A 363 3.94 12.09 30.82
CA SER A 363 5.28 11.51 30.94
C SER A 363 6.35 12.32 30.22
N TYR A 364 7.61 12.11 30.63
CA TYR A 364 8.80 12.71 30.03
C TYR A 364 9.77 11.63 29.60
N ALA A 365 10.48 11.85 28.50
CA ALA A 365 11.59 11.02 28.05
C ALA A 365 12.93 11.76 28.27
N ILE A 366 13.99 11.01 28.53
CA ILE A 366 15.34 11.57 28.71
C ILE A 366 16.06 11.55 27.35
N ASN A 367 16.45 12.72 26.86
CA ASN A 367 17.31 12.81 25.68
C ASN A 367 18.68 12.18 26.01
N PRO A 368 19.10 11.11 25.32
CA PRO A 368 20.34 10.40 25.68
C PRO A 368 21.62 11.21 25.41
N PHE A 369 21.55 12.32 24.65
CA PHE A 369 22.69 13.15 24.31
C PHE A 369 22.84 14.36 25.24
N THR A 370 21.73 14.99 25.66
CA THR A 370 21.75 16.16 26.52
C THR A 370 21.48 15.84 27.98
N GLY A 371 20.80 14.75 28.25
CA GLY A 371 20.31 14.41 29.60
C GLY A 371 19.02 15.13 30.00
N ASP A 372 18.48 15.97 29.14
CA ASP A 372 17.28 16.74 29.43
C ASP A 372 16.02 15.89 29.38
N ALA A 373 15.07 16.20 30.25
CA ALA A 373 13.75 15.60 30.24
C ALA A 373 12.84 16.36 29.26
N VAL A 374 12.38 15.71 28.22
CA VAL A 374 11.48 16.26 27.20
C VAL A 374 10.09 15.66 27.32
N PRO A 375 9.00 16.45 27.19
CA PRO A 375 7.64 15.95 27.34
C PRO A 375 7.25 15.01 26.21
N VAL A 376 6.45 13.97 26.55
CA VAL A 376 5.91 13.03 25.56
C VAL A 376 4.47 13.39 25.25
N TRP A 377 4.20 13.71 23.99
CA TRP A 377 2.90 14.07 23.46
C TRP A 377 2.31 12.93 22.62
N ILE A 378 1.03 12.97 22.38
CA ILE A 378 0.29 12.09 21.47
C ILE A 378 -0.33 12.97 20.39
N SER A 379 -0.06 12.68 19.14
CA SER A 379 -0.61 13.49 18.04
C SER A 379 -0.83 12.66 16.78
N ASP A 380 -1.89 12.99 16.06
CA ASP A 380 -2.33 12.32 14.86
C ASP A 380 -1.51 12.66 13.60
N TYR A 381 -0.54 13.58 13.68
CA TYR A 381 0.42 13.78 12.59
C TYR A 381 1.52 12.72 12.55
N VAL A 382 1.68 11.92 13.60
CA VAL A 382 2.58 10.75 13.63
C VAL A 382 1.80 9.50 13.26
N LEU A 383 2.32 8.71 12.33
CA LEU A 383 1.69 7.49 11.85
C LEU A 383 2.32 6.26 12.51
N ALA A 384 1.50 5.32 12.97
CA ALA A 384 1.98 4.08 13.60
C ALA A 384 2.79 3.19 12.66
N GLY A 385 2.53 3.26 11.35
CA GLY A 385 3.26 2.52 10.31
C GLY A 385 4.60 3.12 9.90
N TYR A 386 4.99 4.28 10.44
CA TYR A 386 6.27 4.91 10.16
C TYR A 386 7.24 4.70 11.34
N GLY A 387 8.36 4.03 11.07
CA GLY A 387 9.35 3.70 12.10
C GLY A 387 8.73 2.86 13.23
N THR A 388 8.89 3.32 14.45
CA THR A 388 8.37 2.68 15.68
C THR A 388 7.02 3.23 16.14
N GLY A 389 6.41 4.15 15.39
CA GLY A 389 5.21 4.88 15.83
C GLY A 389 5.49 5.93 16.93
N ALA A 390 6.76 6.22 17.17
CA ALA A 390 7.24 7.27 18.05
C ALA A 390 8.32 8.09 17.33
N ILE A 391 8.28 9.40 17.45
CA ILE A 391 9.26 10.31 16.85
C ILE A 391 9.85 11.27 17.89
N MET A 392 11.07 11.70 17.66
CA MET A 392 11.63 12.89 18.27
C MET A 392 11.20 14.13 17.48
N ALA A 393 10.91 15.21 18.14
CA ALA A 393 10.51 16.47 17.51
C ALA A 393 11.59 17.52 17.63
N VAL A 394 11.95 18.12 16.48
CA VAL A 394 12.99 19.15 16.36
C VAL A 394 12.40 20.42 15.73
N PRO A 395 11.67 21.23 16.49
CA PRO A 395 10.85 22.30 15.94
C PRO A 395 11.65 23.40 15.23
N ALA A 396 12.92 23.55 15.54
CA ALA A 396 13.76 24.52 14.83
C ALA A 396 14.02 24.12 13.35
N HIS A 397 13.92 22.83 13.01
CA HIS A 397 14.35 22.27 11.71
C HIS A 397 13.32 21.35 11.03
N ASP A 398 12.08 21.36 11.53
CA ASP A 398 10.92 20.69 10.92
C ASP A 398 9.67 21.56 11.05
N SER A 399 9.01 21.81 9.94
CA SER A 399 7.87 22.74 9.89
C SER A 399 6.63 22.24 10.62
N ARG A 400 6.41 20.91 10.71
CA ARG A 400 5.30 20.33 11.47
C ARG A 400 5.56 20.43 12.97
N ASP A 401 6.76 20.07 13.39
CA ASP A 401 7.20 20.19 14.78
C ASP A 401 7.19 21.66 15.23
N TYR A 402 7.57 22.57 14.33
CA TYR A 402 7.52 24.02 14.60
C TYR A 402 6.09 24.50 14.86
N ALA A 403 5.15 24.12 13.98
CA ALA A 403 3.75 24.49 14.16
C ALA A 403 3.19 23.91 15.46
N PHE A 404 3.54 22.67 15.80
CA PHE A 404 3.16 22.02 17.04
C PHE A 404 3.74 22.73 18.27
N ALA A 405 5.04 23.02 18.26
CA ALA A 405 5.71 23.73 19.34
C ALA A 405 5.12 25.14 19.59
N LYS A 406 4.81 25.85 18.50
CA LYS A 406 4.14 27.17 18.60
C LYS A 406 2.75 27.08 19.21
N HIS A 407 1.96 26.08 18.78
CA HIS A 407 0.59 25.88 19.24
C HIS A 407 0.53 25.53 20.75
N PHE A 408 1.42 24.66 21.21
CA PHE A 408 1.48 24.20 22.59
C PHE A 408 2.51 24.94 23.47
N ASN A 409 3.10 26.01 22.94
CA ASN A 409 4.10 26.86 23.65
C ASN A 409 5.28 26.04 24.17
N LEU A 410 5.81 25.14 23.34
CA LEU A 410 6.98 24.30 23.63
C LEU A 410 8.28 25.02 23.19
N PRO A 411 9.45 24.68 23.79
CA PRO A 411 10.73 25.25 23.39
C PRO A 411 11.10 24.96 21.93
N ILE A 412 11.77 25.95 21.29
CA ILE A 412 12.35 25.82 19.96
C ILE A 412 13.83 26.14 20.07
N VAL A 413 14.69 25.14 19.86
CA VAL A 413 16.15 25.26 20.01
C VAL A 413 16.82 25.16 18.65
N PRO A 414 17.39 26.23 18.10
CA PRO A 414 18.09 26.19 16.82
C PRO A 414 19.43 25.45 16.95
N LEU A 415 19.78 24.69 15.94
CA LEU A 415 21.04 23.90 15.85
C LEU A 415 21.97 24.39 14.74
N ILE A 416 21.49 25.22 13.83
CA ILE A 416 22.28 25.69 12.69
C ILE A 416 22.74 27.11 12.97
N GLU A 417 24.03 27.35 12.79
CA GLU A 417 24.62 28.69 13.01
C GLU A 417 23.99 29.74 12.10
N GLY A 418 23.54 30.85 12.70
CA GLY A 418 22.96 31.97 11.98
C GLY A 418 21.52 31.77 11.49
N CYS A 419 20.85 30.65 11.81
CA CYS A 419 19.44 30.48 11.44
C CYS A 419 18.52 31.33 12.33
N ASP A 420 17.49 31.94 11.70
CA ASP A 420 16.41 32.64 12.40
C ASP A 420 15.14 31.80 12.41
N VAL A 421 14.80 31.28 13.59
CA VAL A 421 13.60 30.48 13.83
C VAL A 421 12.47 31.25 14.52
N SER A 422 12.53 32.57 14.53
CA SER A 422 11.53 33.42 15.20
C SER A 422 10.14 33.35 14.54
N LYS A 423 10.09 33.19 13.22
CA LYS A 423 8.86 33.22 12.41
C LYS A 423 8.47 31.86 11.81
N GLU A 424 9.45 31.07 11.42
CA GLU A 424 9.28 29.77 10.79
C GLU A 424 10.45 28.84 11.12
N SER A 425 10.31 27.53 10.84
CA SER A 425 11.39 26.56 10.96
C SER A 425 12.45 26.80 9.89
N PHE A 426 13.68 26.41 10.16
CA PHE A 426 14.78 26.41 9.21
C PHE A 426 15.00 24.98 8.67
N ASP A 427 14.29 24.62 7.63
CA ASP A 427 14.22 23.24 7.09
C ASP A 427 15.37 22.92 6.11
N ALA A 428 16.43 23.73 6.03
CA ALA A 428 17.58 23.47 5.18
C ALA A 428 18.28 22.15 5.58
N LYS A 429 18.69 21.40 4.57
CA LYS A 429 19.37 20.10 4.76
C LYS A 429 20.88 20.24 5.02
N GLU A 430 21.41 21.42 4.85
CA GLU A 430 22.85 21.72 4.98
C GLU A 430 23.06 22.95 5.85
N GLY A 431 24.10 22.92 6.68
CA GLY A 431 24.47 24.03 7.56
C GLY A 431 25.56 23.61 8.56
N ILE A 432 26.14 24.60 9.24
CA ILE A 432 27.08 24.33 10.33
C ILE A 432 26.25 24.13 11.60
N VAL A 433 26.36 22.97 12.20
CA VAL A 433 25.71 22.64 13.46
C VAL A 433 26.41 23.37 14.60
N CYS A 434 25.67 24.09 15.43
CA CYS A 434 26.14 24.70 16.67
C CYS A 434 25.38 24.05 17.86
N ASN A 435 26.09 23.91 18.97
CA ASN A 435 25.53 23.41 20.24
C ASN A 435 25.47 24.57 21.24
#